data_89623853a507dcdccb7e249938edb047
#
_entry.id   89623853a507dcdccb7e249938edb047
#
_cell.length_a   1.000
_cell.length_b   1.000
_cell.length_c   1.000
_cell.angle_alpha   90.00
_cell.angle_beta   90.00
_cell.angle_gamma   90.00
#
_symmetry.space_group_name_H-M   'P 1'
#
loop_
_entity.id
_entity.type
_entity.pdbx_description
1 polymer ?
#
loop_
_entity_poly.entity_id
_entity_poly.type
_entity_poly.pdbx_seq_one_letter_code
_entity_poly.pdbx_strand_id
1 'polypeptide(L)'
;GQLRCPRCGSAALIRKGWRPRVLRSSRGRLPLAVQQMRCKSCGRTFRPVNAVLGLPFRRRFLDELLEKAIGMGIQMPFGRASWALRALLADAPSPEGLRRQIAARAATLVPCDEVAGKTVLVDGTRVKAGKNPRGSAAHLAISAVPGPEVAGRPTIIKRLLHVHVGDSEALRQRLLALPVERLVHDGGMNLEACASKVQRCRWHLVHQLNHYLWLDGMRVERRRHYQQRLKSLLWRQGPRAAGGLDAFIKELQHDGFRQSAEHLKNAQPQTFTGQADKGFAFTTTAPLEREMREL
;
A
#
# COMPACT_ATOMS: atom_id res chain seq x y z
N GLY A 1 11.36 17.08 -38.80
CA GLY A 1 9.92 17.31 -39.04
C GLY A 1 9.56 18.79 -38.90
N GLN A 2 8.64 19.28 -39.68
CA GLN A 2 8.19 20.67 -39.66
C GLN A 2 7.44 20.98 -38.34
N LEU A 3 7.83 22.03 -37.64
CA LEU A 3 7.22 22.45 -36.38
C LEU A 3 5.76 22.89 -36.62
N ARG A 4 4.81 22.36 -35.85
CA ARG A 4 3.38 22.66 -35.94
C ARG A 4 2.83 23.13 -34.56
N CYS A 5 1.73 23.89 -34.62
CA CYS A 5 1.02 24.32 -33.43
C CYS A 5 0.43 23.11 -32.67
N PRO A 6 0.71 22.94 -31.37
CA PRO A 6 0.19 21.80 -30.60
C PRO A 6 -1.33 21.85 -30.32
N ARG A 7 -1.99 22.98 -30.68
CA ARG A 7 -3.44 23.13 -30.52
C ARG A 7 -4.24 22.88 -31.79
N CYS A 8 -3.77 23.43 -32.92
CA CYS A 8 -4.53 23.39 -34.17
C CYS A 8 -3.78 22.80 -35.36
N GLY A 9 -2.57 22.27 -35.18
CA GLY A 9 -1.77 21.63 -36.21
C GLY A 9 -1.16 22.60 -37.27
N SER A 10 -1.52 23.88 -37.26
CA SER A 10 -1.06 24.86 -38.26
C SER A 10 0.46 25.04 -38.22
N ALA A 11 1.06 25.14 -39.41
CA ALA A 11 2.47 25.49 -39.60
C ALA A 11 2.73 27.02 -39.60
N ALA A 12 1.67 27.84 -39.59
CA ALA A 12 1.77 29.32 -39.63
C ALA A 12 2.21 29.84 -38.26
N LEU A 13 3.50 29.77 -37.98
CA LEU A 13 4.13 30.13 -36.69
C LEU A 13 5.03 31.35 -36.85
N ILE A 14 5.02 32.20 -35.82
CA ILE A 14 5.96 33.34 -35.70
C ILE A 14 6.80 33.19 -34.42
N ARG A 15 8.06 33.59 -34.50
CA ARG A 15 8.96 33.67 -33.34
C ARG A 15 8.57 34.87 -32.48
N LYS A 16 8.39 34.66 -31.17
CA LYS A 16 8.04 35.74 -30.20
C LYS A 16 9.18 36.09 -29.25
N GLY A 17 10.40 35.70 -29.62
CA GLY A 17 11.61 35.95 -28.84
C GLY A 17 12.00 34.77 -27.95
N TRP A 18 13.05 35.03 -27.16
CA TRP A 18 13.62 34.06 -26.23
C TRP A 18 13.15 34.34 -24.81
N ARG A 19 13.02 33.30 -24.01
CA ARG A 19 12.65 33.41 -22.61
C ARG A 19 13.58 32.55 -21.77
N PRO A 20 14.08 33.07 -20.65
CA PRO A 20 14.87 32.27 -19.74
C PRO A 20 14.00 31.17 -19.09
N ARG A 21 14.57 30.02 -18.92
CA ARG A 21 14.00 28.90 -18.19
C ARG A 21 15.12 28.20 -17.42
N VAL A 22 14.86 27.81 -16.19
CA VAL A 22 15.77 26.99 -15.39
C VAL A 22 15.13 25.64 -15.17
N LEU A 23 15.80 24.59 -15.61
CA LEU A 23 15.48 23.22 -15.24
C LEU A 23 16.34 22.80 -14.05
N ARG A 24 15.79 21.97 -13.20
CA ARG A 24 16.43 21.48 -11.99
C ARG A 24 16.69 19.99 -12.14
N SER A 25 17.93 19.58 -12.02
CA SER A 25 18.41 18.19 -12.15
C SER A 25 19.13 17.75 -10.88
N SER A 26 19.44 16.47 -10.77
CA SER A 26 20.28 15.93 -9.69
C SER A 26 21.70 16.53 -9.67
N ARG A 27 22.16 17.03 -10.81
CA ARG A 27 23.49 17.67 -11.00
C ARG A 27 23.47 19.19 -10.84
N GLY A 28 22.31 19.80 -10.60
CA GLY A 28 22.17 21.23 -10.40
C GLY A 28 21.16 21.89 -11.33
N ARG A 29 21.25 23.21 -11.41
CA ARG A 29 20.37 24.05 -12.20
C ARG A 29 20.91 24.21 -13.61
N LEU A 30 20.07 23.95 -14.59
CA LEU A 30 20.36 24.07 -16.01
C LEU A 30 19.65 25.31 -16.56
N PRO A 31 20.33 26.45 -16.69
CA PRO A 31 19.73 27.63 -17.31
C PRO A 31 19.61 27.37 -18.83
N LEU A 32 18.45 27.67 -19.39
CA LEU A 32 18.15 27.52 -20.80
C LEU A 32 17.53 28.82 -21.35
N ALA A 33 17.94 29.26 -22.50
CA ALA A 33 17.17 30.18 -23.31
C ALA A 33 16.22 29.39 -24.22
N VAL A 34 14.92 29.56 -24.06
CA VAL A 34 13.92 28.80 -24.82
C VAL A 34 13.15 29.72 -25.77
N GLN A 35 13.08 29.36 -27.04
CA GLN A 35 12.33 30.10 -28.01
C GLN A 35 10.82 29.98 -27.77
N GLN A 36 10.13 31.11 -27.78
CA GLN A 36 8.69 31.18 -27.72
C GLN A 36 8.12 31.40 -29.13
N MET A 37 7.11 30.59 -29.47
CA MET A 37 6.41 30.66 -30.74
C MET A 37 4.95 31.06 -30.50
N ARG A 38 4.37 31.80 -31.47
CA ARG A 38 2.94 32.11 -31.51
C ARG A 38 2.35 31.55 -32.80
N CYS A 39 1.24 30.85 -32.73
CA CYS A 39 0.47 30.43 -33.90
C CYS A 39 -0.35 31.61 -34.43
N LYS A 40 -0.23 31.89 -35.73
CA LYS A 40 -1.04 32.91 -36.43
C LYS A 40 -2.52 32.51 -36.48
N SER A 41 -2.81 31.21 -36.69
CA SER A 41 -4.18 30.72 -36.89
C SER A 41 -5.02 30.71 -35.62
N CYS A 42 -4.47 30.31 -34.46
CA CYS A 42 -5.26 30.19 -33.20
C CYS A 42 -4.76 31.10 -32.05
N GLY A 43 -3.74 31.93 -32.29
CA GLY A 43 -3.18 32.85 -31.31
C GLY A 43 -2.37 32.23 -30.19
N ARG A 44 -2.35 30.88 -30.06
CA ARG A 44 -1.68 30.18 -28.96
C ARG A 44 -0.18 30.43 -28.96
N THR A 45 0.34 30.77 -27.81
CA THR A 45 1.78 30.86 -27.57
C THR A 45 2.28 29.59 -26.90
N PHE A 46 3.40 29.02 -27.37
CA PHE A 46 3.99 27.79 -26.83
C PHE A 46 5.52 27.80 -26.96
N ARG A 47 6.18 26.84 -26.35
CA ARG A 47 7.62 26.66 -26.37
C ARG A 47 7.93 25.28 -26.95
N PRO A 48 8.47 25.17 -28.16
CA PRO A 48 8.73 23.89 -28.84
C PRO A 48 9.60 22.95 -28.03
N VAL A 49 10.61 23.45 -27.32
CA VAL A 49 11.52 22.67 -26.48
C VAL A 49 10.80 21.84 -25.42
N ASN A 50 9.62 22.28 -24.98
CA ASN A 50 8.85 21.53 -24.00
C ASN A 50 8.37 20.18 -24.57
N ALA A 51 7.96 20.16 -25.83
CA ALA A 51 7.56 18.93 -26.51
C ALA A 51 8.77 18.00 -26.77
N VAL A 52 9.90 18.57 -27.18
CA VAL A 52 11.15 17.82 -27.44
C VAL A 52 11.69 17.16 -26.18
N LEU A 53 11.63 17.87 -25.04
CA LEU A 53 12.11 17.34 -23.74
C LEU A 53 11.03 16.59 -22.95
N GLY A 54 9.84 16.38 -23.51
CA GLY A 54 8.71 15.76 -22.79
C GLY A 54 8.27 16.52 -21.53
N LEU A 55 8.57 17.83 -21.46
CA LEU A 55 8.33 18.62 -20.25
C LEU A 55 6.96 19.30 -20.28
N PRO A 56 6.07 19.02 -19.33
CA PRO A 56 4.81 19.75 -19.18
C PRO A 56 5.05 21.24 -18.98
N PHE A 57 4.07 22.05 -19.37
CA PHE A 57 4.11 23.49 -19.11
C PHE A 57 4.29 23.75 -17.61
N ARG A 58 5.22 24.63 -17.27
CA ARG A 58 5.62 24.97 -15.88
C ARG A 58 6.41 23.91 -15.10
N ARG A 59 6.67 22.74 -15.62
CA ARG A 59 7.54 21.78 -14.95
C ARG A 59 8.97 22.32 -14.85
N ARG A 60 9.54 22.26 -13.66
CA ARG A 60 10.89 22.77 -13.38
C ARG A 60 11.90 21.65 -13.12
N PHE A 61 11.44 20.51 -12.64
CA PHE A 61 12.27 19.36 -12.27
C PHE A 61 12.33 18.36 -13.42
N LEU A 62 13.53 17.85 -13.67
CA LEU A 62 13.72 16.70 -14.56
C LEU A 62 13.25 15.41 -13.89
N ASP A 63 12.87 14.42 -14.69
CA ASP A 63 12.32 13.15 -14.19
C ASP A 63 13.29 12.43 -13.28
N GLU A 64 14.58 12.40 -13.61
CA GLU A 64 15.61 11.76 -12.79
C GLU A 64 15.67 12.29 -11.35
N LEU A 65 15.51 13.60 -11.17
CA LEU A 65 15.49 14.23 -9.85
C LEU A 65 14.17 13.93 -9.14
N LEU A 66 13.06 13.94 -9.88
CA LEU A 66 11.74 13.63 -9.31
C LEU A 66 11.62 12.19 -8.86
N GLU A 67 12.08 11.21 -9.63
CA GLU A 67 12.05 9.80 -9.25
C GLU A 67 12.88 9.54 -7.97
N LYS A 68 14.08 10.12 -7.88
CA LYS A 68 14.89 10.05 -6.65
C LYS A 68 14.18 10.71 -5.47
N ALA A 69 13.57 11.87 -5.70
CA ALA A 69 12.87 12.61 -4.65
C ALA A 69 11.61 11.86 -4.17
N ILE A 70 10.83 11.30 -5.08
CA ILE A 70 9.67 10.47 -4.76
C ILE A 70 10.11 9.24 -3.97
N GLY A 71 11.13 8.50 -4.44
CA GLY A 71 11.66 7.33 -3.75
C GLY A 71 12.07 7.61 -2.31
N MET A 72 12.72 8.75 -2.06
CA MET A 72 13.05 9.16 -0.68
C MET A 72 11.84 9.63 0.11
N GLY A 73 10.92 10.35 -0.54
CA GLY A 73 9.74 10.91 0.14
C GLY A 73 8.70 9.89 0.57
N ILE A 74 8.66 8.70 -0.03
CA ILE A 74 7.82 7.58 0.44
C ILE A 74 8.45 6.80 1.60
N GLN A 75 9.76 6.92 1.83
CA GLN A 75 10.48 6.19 2.88
C GLN A 75 10.69 7.01 4.15
N MET A 76 10.57 8.33 4.08
CA MET A 76 10.81 9.21 5.22
C MET A 76 9.96 10.49 5.16
N PRO A 77 9.77 11.21 6.28
CA PRO A 77 9.05 12.47 6.31
C PRO A 77 9.57 13.48 5.30
N PHE A 78 8.71 14.19 4.59
CA PHE A 78 9.05 15.07 3.47
C PHE A 78 10.11 16.13 3.81
N GLY A 79 10.11 16.65 5.06
CA GLY A 79 11.14 17.56 5.54
C GLY A 79 12.53 16.93 5.53
N ARG A 80 12.64 15.70 6.05
CA ARG A 80 13.89 14.93 6.07
C ARG A 80 14.32 14.53 4.67
N ALA A 81 13.39 14.05 3.84
CA ALA A 81 13.68 13.72 2.45
C ALA A 81 14.22 14.92 1.67
N SER A 82 13.58 16.08 1.78
CA SER A 82 14.04 17.33 1.14
C SER A 82 15.42 17.76 1.65
N TRP A 83 15.69 17.62 2.94
CA TRP A 83 16.99 17.92 3.54
C TRP A 83 18.08 16.96 3.04
N ALA A 84 17.84 15.66 3.09
CA ALA A 84 18.78 14.65 2.63
C ALA A 84 19.10 14.79 1.13
N LEU A 85 18.06 15.05 0.31
CA LEU A 85 18.26 15.33 -1.10
C LEU A 85 19.16 16.54 -1.35
N ARG A 86 19.00 17.61 -0.56
CA ARG A 86 19.88 18.80 -0.67
C ARG A 86 21.31 18.51 -0.25
N ALA A 87 21.52 17.61 0.70
CA ALA A 87 22.85 17.21 1.12
C ALA A 87 23.56 16.31 0.09
N LEU A 88 22.80 15.49 -0.64
CA LEU A 88 23.33 14.50 -1.59
C LEU A 88 23.35 14.99 -3.04
N LEU A 89 22.45 15.90 -3.39
CA LEU A 89 22.25 16.38 -4.76
C LEU A 89 22.38 17.89 -4.81
N ALA A 90 22.79 18.41 -5.95
CA ALA A 90 22.95 19.87 -6.15
C ALA A 90 21.62 20.66 -6.09
N ASP A 91 20.46 19.97 -6.18
CA ASP A 91 19.14 20.58 -6.03
C ASP A 91 18.11 19.59 -5.51
N ALA A 92 17.05 20.09 -4.86
CA ALA A 92 15.97 19.27 -4.34
C ALA A 92 14.63 20.02 -4.33
N PRO A 93 13.48 19.30 -4.45
CA PRO A 93 12.17 19.86 -4.19
C PRO A 93 12.04 20.32 -2.73
N SER A 94 11.21 21.35 -2.48
CA SER A 94 10.78 21.67 -1.12
C SER A 94 9.88 20.52 -0.57
N PRO A 95 9.72 20.41 0.76
CA PRO A 95 8.83 19.41 1.36
C PRO A 95 7.43 19.41 0.77
N GLU A 96 6.84 20.59 0.59
CA GLU A 96 5.51 20.74 -0.03
C GLU A 96 5.54 20.43 -1.54
N GLY A 97 6.61 20.79 -2.24
CA GLY A 97 6.80 20.40 -3.64
C GLY A 97 6.89 18.89 -3.79
N LEU A 98 7.60 18.21 -2.89
CA LEU A 98 7.70 16.74 -2.86
C LEU A 98 6.36 16.09 -2.57
N ARG A 99 5.62 16.56 -1.57
CA ARG A 99 4.26 16.08 -1.26
C ARG A 99 3.34 16.17 -2.48
N ARG A 100 3.35 17.30 -3.20
CA ARG A 100 2.54 17.48 -4.42
C ARG A 100 2.93 16.51 -5.54
N GLN A 101 4.23 16.25 -5.72
CA GLN A 101 4.69 15.32 -6.75
C GLN A 101 4.26 13.87 -6.42
N ILE A 102 4.39 13.46 -5.15
CA ILE A 102 3.93 12.15 -4.69
C ILE A 102 2.42 12.02 -4.86
N ALA A 103 1.63 13.01 -4.46
CA ALA A 103 0.18 12.99 -4.64
C ALA A 103 -0.22 12.93 -6.12
N ALA A 104 0.47 13.68 -7.00
CA ALA A 104 0.23 13.64 -8.44
C ALA A 104 0.58 12.27 -9.03
N ARG A 105 1.66 11.61 -8.58
CA ARG A 105 2.03 10.27 -8.99
C ARG A 105 1.02 9.24 -8.50
N ALA A 106 0.62 9.31 -7.24
CA ALA A 106 -0.38 8.44 -6.65
C ALA A 106 -1.73 8.50 -7.39
N ALA A 107 -2.16 9.69 -7.83
CA ALA A 107 -3.38 9.87 -8.60
C ALA A 107 -3.36 9.19 -9.99
N THR A 108 -2.18 8.81 -10.50
CA THR A 108 -2.04 8.07 -11.77
C THR A 108 -1.96 6.56 -11.57
N LEU A 109 -1.88 6.08 -10.33
CA LEU A 109 -1.85 4.65 -10.04
C LEU A 109 -3.27 4.08 -10.17
N VAL A 110 -3.40 3.05 -11.00
CA VAL A 110 -4.65 2.31 -11.15
C VAL A 110 -4.48 0.98 -10.43
N PRO A 111 -5.35 0.64 -9.46
CA PRO A 111 -5.34 -0.67 -8.84
C PRO A 111 -5.49 -1.77 -9.89
N CYS A 112 -4.83 -2.89 -9.67
CA CYS A 112 -4.89 -4.03 -10.57
C CYS A 112 -6.21 -4.79 -10.37
N ASP A 113 -6.84 -5.25 -11.47
CA ASP A 113 -8.04 -6.10 -11.42
C ASP A 113 -7.68 -7.60 -11.45
N GLU A 114 -6.41 -7.91 -11.73
CA GLU A 114 -5.94 -9.29 -11.81
C GLU A 114 -5.58 -9.83 -10.43
N VAL A 115 -6.32 -10.84 -9.98
CA VAL A 115 -6.05 -11.54 -8.73
C VAL A 115 -5.11 -12.72 -8.99
N ALA A 116 -3.82 -12.51 -8.77
CA ALA A 116 -2.81 -13.55 -8.94
C ALA A 116 -3.05 -14.70 -7.96
N GLY A 117 -3.08 -15.96 -8.45
CA GLY A 117 -3.32 -17.14 -7.64
C GLY A 117 -4.68 -17.16 -6.95
N LYS A 118 -5.60 -16.24 -7.29
CA LYS A 118 -6.95 -16.09 -6.73
C LYS A 118 -6.97 -15.95 -5.19
N THR A 119 -5.84 -15.60 -4.59
CA THR A 119 -5.67 -15.37 -3.15
C THR A 119 -5.44 -13.89 -2.88
N VAL A 120 -6.23 -13.33 -1.98
CA VAL A 120 -6.16 -11.93 -1.56
C VAL A 120 -5.81 -11.85 -0.09
N LEU A 121 -4.88 -10.98 0.24
CA LEU A 121 -4.54 -10.61 1.62
C LEU A 121 -5.13 -9.23 1.89
N VAL A 122 -5.84 -9.10 3.00
CA VAL A 122 -6.47 -7.84 3.43
C VAL A 122 -6.04 -7.53 4.85
N ASP A 123 -5.69 -6.29 5.07
CA ASP A 123 -5.37 -5.77 6.39
C ASP A 123 -5.79 -4.31 6.53
N GLY A 124 -5.96 -3.87 7.76
CA GLY A 124 -6.30 -2.51 8.11
C GLY A 124 -5.31 -1.90 9.09
N THR A 125 -5.01 -0.63 8.91
CA THR A 125 -4.18 0.13 9.84
C THR A 125 -4.80 1.50 10.11
N ARG A 126 -4.23 2.22 11.08
CA ARG A 126 -4.59 3.62 11.31
C ARG A 126 -3.46 4.53 10.85
N VAL A 127 -3.77 5.37 9.88
CA VAL A 127 -2.84 6.38 9.39
C VAL A 127 -3.12 7.70 10.10
N LYS A 128 -2.11 8.22 10.78
CA LYS A 128 -2.20 9.55 11.40
C LYS A 128 -2.05 10.61 10.32
N ALA A 129 -3.16 11.22 9.93
CA ALA A 129 -3.20 12.30 8.98
C ALA A 129 -3.88 13.53 9.61
N GLY A 130 -3.21 14.67 9.53
CA GLY A 130 -3.75 15.93 10.03
C GLY A 130 -3.88 16.02 11.56
N LYS A 131 -4.97 16.64 12.02
CA LYS A 131 -5.22 16.93 13.45
C LYS A 131 -5.94 15.81 14.19
N ASN A 132 -6.32 14.71 13.52
CA ASN A 132 -7.01 13.60 14.18
C ASN A 132 -6.00 12.74 14.97
N PRO A 133 -6.02 12.78 16.32
CA PRO A 133 -5.07 12.04 17.15
C PRO A 133 -5.27 10.52 17.05
N ARG A 134 -6.49 10.06 16.71
CA ARG A 134 -6.80 8.62 16.54
C ARG A 134 -6.41 8.11 15.15
N GLY A 135 -6.08 8.99 14.20
CA GLY A 135 -5.86 8.64 12.82
C GLY A 135 -7.14 8.23 12.08
N SER A 136 -7.03 8.06 10.78
CA SER A 136 -8.09 7.50 9.93
C SER A 136 -7.79 6.02 9.66
N ALA A 137 -8.82 5.19 9.57
CA ALA A 137 -8.67 3.82 9.14
C ALA A 137 -8.19 3.79 7.68
N ALA A 138 -7.19 2.98 7.38
CA ALA A 138 -6.73 2.72 6.04
C ALA A 138 -6.81 1.22 5.79
N HIS A 139 -7.37 0.84 4.66
CA HIS A 139 -7.58 -0.54 4.25
C HIS A 139 -6.77 -0.83 2.99
N LEU A 140 -6.07 -1.95 2.99
CA LEU A 140 -5.22 -2.38 1.91
C LEU A 140 -5.56 -3.80 1.50
N ALA A 141 -5.71 -4.05 0.21
CA ALA A 141 -5.87 -5.38 -0.37
C ALA A 141 -4.81 -5.61 -1.45
N ILE A 142 -4.12 -6.73 -1.36
CA ILE A 142 -3.18 -7.19 -2.37
C ILE A 142 -3.49 -8.63 -2.76
N SER A 143 -3.24 -8.99 -4.02
CA SER A 143 -2.99 -10.40 -4.35
C SER A 143 -1.51 -10.69 -4.15
N ALA A 144 -1.20 -11.87 -3.64
CA ALA A 144 0.16 -12.29 -3.36
C ALA A 144 0.37 -13.75 -3.77
N VAL A 145 1.47 -14.00 -4.47
CA VAL A 145 1.90 -15.36 -4.82
C VAL A 145 3.39 -15.51 -4.55
N PRO A 146 3.89 -16.73 -4.25
CA PRO A 146 5.31 -16.97 -4.19
C PRO A 146 5.97 -16.59 -5.53
N GLY A 147 7.04 -15.82 -5.47
CA GLY A 147 7.85 -15.46 -6.61
C GLY A 147 9.05 -16.39 -6.77
N PRO A 148 9.88 -16.17 -7.80
CA PRO A 148 11.11 -16.90 -7.98
C PRO A 148 12.07 -16.64 -6.82
N GLU A 149 12.93 -17.60 -6.55
CA GLU A 149 14.03 -17.42 -5.60
C GLU A 149 15.10 -16.49 -6.20
N VAL A 150 15.51 -15.48 -5.44
CA VAL A 150 16.55 -14.52 -5.83
C VAL A 150 17.67 -14.54 -4.79
N ALA A 151 18.88 -14.86 -5.22
CA ALA A 151 20.05 -14.97 -4.36
C ALA A 151 19.83 -15.87 -3.12
N GLY A 152 19.19 -17.03 -3.30
CA GLY A 152 18.88 -17.99 -2.23
C GLY A 152 17.77 -17.54 -1.28
N ARG A 153 16.99 -16.53 -1.66
CA ARG A 153 15.88 -15.99 -0.82
C ARG A 153 14.56 -16.09 -1.55
N PRO A 154 13.50 -16.61 -0.89
CA PRO A 154 12.17 -16.62 -1.46
C PRO A 154 11.66 -15.19 -1.64
N THR A 155 11.07 -14.92 -2.80
CA THR A 155 10.42 -13.65 -3.08
C THR A 155 8.91 -13.79 -3.09
N ILE A 156 8.19 -12.67 -3.06
CA ILE A 156 6.73 -12.61 -3.13
C ILE A 156 6.37 -11.60 -4.21
N ILE A 157 5.61 -12.04 -5.20
CA ILE A 157 5.01 -11.15 -6.20
C ILE A 157 3.72 -10.62 -5.61
N LYS A 158 3.60 -9.29 -5.52
CA LYS A 158 2.45 -8.60 -4.96
C LYS A 158 1.81 -7.71 -6.02
N ARG A 159 0.49 -7.65 -6.05
CA ARG A 159 -0.29 -6.73 -6.89
C ARG A 159 -1.29 -5.98 -6.03
N LEU A 160 -1.24 -4.66 -6.09
CA LEU A 160 -2.17 -3.81 -5.38
C LEU A 160 -3.55 -3.89 -6.03
N LEU A 161 -4.54 -4.37 -5.29
CA LEU A 161 -5.93 -4.47 -5.72
C LEU A 161 -6.78 -3.29 -5.25
N HIS A 162 -6.49 -2.80 -4.03
CA HIS A 162 -7.23 -1.69 -3.43
C HIS A 162 -6.43 -1.03 -2.32
N VAL A 163 -6.57 0.28 -2.21
CA VAL A 163 -6.16 1.08 -1.05
C VAL A 163 -7.21 2.15 -0.82
N HIS A 164 -7.71 2.26 0.41
CA HIS A 164 -8.73 3.23 0.77
C HIS A 164 -8.52 3.74 2.19
N VAL A 165 -8.79 5.03 2.40
CA VAL A 165 -8.80 5.65 3.73
C VAL A 165 -10.24 6.04 4.04
N GLY A 166 -10.82 5.41 5.07
CA GLY A 166 -12.21 5.59 5.45
C GLY A 166 -12.83 4.30 5.98
N ASP A 167 -14.09 4.05 5.64
CA ASP A 167 -14.80 2.83 6.01
C ASP A 167 -14.36 1.62 5.17
N SER A 168 -14.70 0.43 5.63
CA SER A 168 -14.37 -0.82 4.95
C SER A 168 -15.33 -1.20 3.82
N GLU A 169 -16.42 -0.46 3.63
CA GLU A 169 -17.44 -0.82 2.62
C GLU A 169 -16.90 -0.67 1.19
N ALA A 170 -16.12 0.38 0.92
CA ALA A 170 -15.47 0.56 -0.38
C ALA A 170 -14.55 -0.62 -0.72
N LEU A 171 -13.80 -1.13 0.27
CA LEU A 171 -12.99 -2.33 0.13
C LEU A 171 -13.86 -3.56 -0.15
N ARG A 172 -14.94 -3.74 0.60
CA ARG A 172 -15.86 -4.88 0.44
C ARG A 172 -16.46 -4.90 -0.96
N GLN A 173 -16.99 -3.78 -1.46
CA GLN A 173 -17.52 -3.65 -2.81
C GLN A 173 -16.47 -3.97 -3.88
N ARG A 174 -15.24 -3.51 -3.67
CA ARG A 174 -14.14 -3.81 -4.57
C ARG A 174 -13.84 -5.31 -4.62
N LEU A 175 -13.78 -5.99 -3.49
CA LEU A 175 -13.50 -7.43 -3.42
C LEU A 175 -14.62 -8.26 -4.04
N LEU A 176 -15.88 -7.87 -3.88
CA LEU A 176 -17.01 -8.54 -4.51
C LEU A 176 -16.98 -8.44 -6.05
N ALA A 177 -16.38 -7.39 -6.60
CA ALA A 177 -16.22 -7.21 -8.04
C ALA A 177 -15.03 -7.98 -8.64
N LEU A 178 -14.20 -8.61 -7.81
CA LEU A 178 -13.00 -9.34 -8.24
C LEU A 178 -13.20 -10.86 -8.12
N PRO A 179 -12.50 -11.67 -8.93
CA PRO A 179 -12.58 -13.14 -8.87
C PRO A 179 -11.76 -13.69 -7.68
N VAL A 180 -12.17 -13.35 -6.45
CA VAL A 180 -11.49 -13.79 -5.23
C VAL A 180 -11.99 -15.18 -4.83
N GLU A 181 -11.12 -16.17 -4.84
CA GLU A 181 -11.45 -17.50 -4.32
C GLU A 181 -11.05 -17.65 -2.85
N ARG A 182 -9.91 -17.11 -2.48
CA ARG A 182 -9.29 -17.23 -1.16
C ARG A 182 -9.00 -15.86 -0.56
N LEU A 183 -9.40 -15.67 0.67
CA LEU A 183 -9.21 -14.43 1.40
C LEU A 183 -8.50 -14.70 2.73
N VAL A 184 -7.45 -13.91 3.02
CA VAL A 184 -6.80 -13.90 4.34
C VAL A 184 -6.97 -12.51 4.95
N HIS A 185 -7.59 -12.42 6.14
CA HIS A 185 -7.83 -11.14 6.83
C HIS A 185 -7.76 -11.28 8.35
N ASP A 186 -7.70 -10.17 9.06
CA ASP A 186 -7.61 -10.10 10.53
C ASP A 186 -8.96 -10.35 11.24
N GLY A 187 -10.08 -10.24 10.50
CA GLY A 187 -11.44 -10.41 11.00
C GLY A 187 -12.09 -9.18 11.59
N GLY A 188 -11.43 -8.05 11.52
CA GLY A 188 -12.00 -6.76 11.95
C GLY A 188 -13.01 -6.17 10.97
N MET A 189 -13.20 -6.81 9.81
CA MET A 189 -14.07 -6.38 8.72
C MET A 189 -14.97 -7.55 8.29
N ASN A 190 -16.23 -7.27 7.94
CA ASN A 190 -17.20 -8.28 7.49
C ASN A 190 -16.93 -8.65 6.00
N LEU A 191 -15.87 -9.40 5.75
CA LEU A 191 -15.41 -9.75 4.41
C LEU A 191 -15.65 -11.22 4.04
N GLU A 192 -16.31 -11.98 4.88
CA GLU A 192 -16.52 -13.43 4.72
C GLU A 192 -17.27 -13.76 3.42
N ALA A 193 -18.19 -12.89 3.00
CA ALA A 193 -18.94 -13.04 1.76
C ALA A 193 -18.13 -12.73 0.48
N CYS A 194 -16.92 -12.17 0.62
CA CYS A 194 -16.12 -11.73 -0.53
C CYS A 194 -15.30 -12.87 -1.17
N ALA A 195 -15.26 -14.06 -0.58
CA ALA A 195 -14.52 -15.19 -1.10
C ALA A 195 -15.19 -16.52 -0.73
N SER A 196 -14.97 -17.55 -1.54
CA SER A 196 -15.49 -18.90 -1.25
C SER A 196 -14.76 -19.58 -0.08
N LYS A 197 -13.52 -19.19 0.18
CA LYS A 197 -12.68 -19.72 1.26
C LYS A 197 -12.01 -18.58 2.00
N VAL A 198 -12.20 -18.57 3.31
CA VAL A 198 -11.67 -17.50 4.18
C VAL A 198 -10.73 -18.10 5.22
N GLN A 199 -9.57 -17.49 5.39
CA GLN A 199 -8.58 -17.79 6.40
C GLN A 199 -8.39 -16.60 7.33
N ARG A 200 -8.58 -16.82 8.63
CA ARG A 200 -8.20 -15.82 9.64
C ARG A 200 -6.68 -15.74 9.75
N CYS A 201 -6.16 -14.53 9.70
CA CYS A 201 -4.73 -14.30 9.88
C CYS A 201 -4.26 -14.83 11.25
N ARG A 202 -3.43 -15.88 11.24
CA ARG A 202 -2.97 -16.55 12.46
C ARG A 202 -2.16 -15.61 13.36
N TRP A 203 -1.40 -14.70 12.75
CA TRP A 203 -0.62 -13.73 13.50
C TRP A 203 -1.53 -12.77 14.27
N HIS A 204 -2.55 -12.23 13.61
CA HIS A 204 -3.54 -11.35 14.23
C HIS A 204 -4.33 -12.07 15.34
N LEU A 205 -4.70 -13.32 15.17
CA LEU A 205 -5.36 -14.07 16.23
C LEU A 205 -4.53 -14.13 17.52
N VAL A 206 -3.21 -14.36 17.42
CA VAL A 206 -2.32 -14.36 18.59
C VAL A 206 -2.25 -12.97 19.23
N HIS A 207 -2.16 -11.90 18.43
CA HIS A 207 -2.10 -10.53 18.93
C HIS A 207 -3.41 -10.08 19.55
N GLN A 208 -4.54 -10.36 18.88
CA GLN A 208 -5.87 -10.02 19.37
C GLN A 208 -6.21 -10.75 20.67
N LEU A 209 -5.78 -12.01 20.83
CA LEU A 209 -5.95 -12.74 22.10
C LEU A 209 -5.39 -11.96 23.27
N ASN A 210 -4.22 -11.29 23.14
CA ASN A 210 -3.66 -10.48 24.22
C ASN A 210 -4.61 -9.36 24.67
N HIS A 211 -5.32 -8.74 23.72
CA HIS A 211 -6.29 -7.69 24.01
C HIS A 211 -7.51 -8.26 24.76
N TYR A 212 -8.08 -9.37 24.29
CA TYR A 212 -9.25 -9.98 24.92
C TYR A 212 -8.92 -10.54 26.33
N LEU A 213 -7.75 -11.13 26.51
CA LEU A 213 -7.29 -11.55 27.84
C LEU A 213 -7.10 -10.35 28.80
N TRP A 214 -6.72 -9.19 28.28
CA TRP A 214 -6.68 -7.97 29.07
C TRP A 214 -8.10 -7.49 29.45
N LEU A 215 -9.04 -7.54 28.50
CA LEU A 215 -10.45 -7.24 28.80
C LEU A 215 -11.07 -8.20 29.82
N ASP A 216 -10.65 -9.45 29.82
CA ASP A 216 -11.02 -10.46 30.81
C ASP A 216 -10.27 -10.30 32.17
N GLY A 217 -9.45 -9.24 32.34
CA GLY A 217 -8.75 -8.90 33.57
C GLY A 217 -7.45 -9.68 33.84
N MET A 218 -6.93 -10.42 32.83
CA MET A 218 -5.72 -11.21 33.03
C MET A 218 -4.45 -10.34 33.09
N ARG A 219 -3.57 -10.63 34.08
CA ARG A 219 -2.27 -9.98 34.22
C ARG A 219 -1.33 -10.27 33.05
N VAL A 220 -0.41 -9.34 32.75
CA VAL A 220 0.44 -9.36 31.55
C VAL A 220 1.33 -10.60 31.46
N GLU A 221 1.86 -11.10 32.58
CA GLU A 221 2.73 -12.27 32.64
C GLU A 221 1.98 -13.53 32.14
N ARG A 222 0.74 -13.72 32.63
CA ARG A 222 -0.10 -14.84 32.24
C ARG A 222 -0.55 -14.72 30.79
N ARG A 223 -0.87 -13.51 30.30
CA ARG A 223 -1.27 -13.28 28.90
C ARG A 223 -0.22 -13.77 27.91
N ARG A 224 1.08 -13.53 28.18
CA ARG A 224 2.18 -14.02 27.33
C ARG A 224 2.21 -15.54 27.23
N HIS A 225 1.93 -16.24 28.30
CA HIS A 225 1.86 -17.71 28.31
C HIS A 225 0.73 -18.21 27.40
N TYR A 226 -0.48 -17.66 27.52
CA TYR A 226 -1.62 -18.03 26.68
C TYR A 226 -1.37 -17.69 25.20
N GLN A 227 -0.75 -16.53 24.90
CA GLN A 227 -0.35 -16.18 23.53
C GLN A 227 0.63 -17.19 22.93
N GLN A 228 1.65 -17.61 23.68
CA GLN A 228 2.63 -18.61 23.22
C GLN A 228 1.97 -19.97 22.97
N ARG A 229 1.06 -20.38 23.85
CA ARG A 229 0.28 -21.61 23.66
C ARG A 229 -0.57 -21.54 22.40
N LEU A 230 -1.34 -20.47 22.20
CA LEU A 230 -2.12 -20.26 20.99
C LEU A 230 -1.22 -20.28 19.75
N LYS A 231 -0.10 -19.54 19.78
CA LYS A 231 0.88 -19.55 18.70
C LYS A 231 1.33 -20.99 18.38
N SER A 232 1.72 -21.77 19.37
CA SER A 232 2.14 -23.15 19.18
C SER A 232 1.03 -24.01 18.56
N LEU A 233 -0.24 -23.83 18.93
CA LEU A 233 -1.39 -24.54 18.36
C LEU A 233 -1.62 -24.15 16.90
N LEU A 234 -1.60 -22.85 16.58
CA LEU A 234 -1.89 -22.36 15.23
C LEU A 234 -0.84 -22.76 14.18
N TRP A 235 0.42 -22.95 14.60
CA TRP A 235 1.50 -23.37 13.70
C TRP A 235 1.71 -24.88 13.63
N ARG A 236 1.00 -25.68 14.46
CA ARG A 236 0.98 -27.13 14.28
C ARG A 236 0.26 -27.51 12.98
N GLN A 237 0.76 -28.55 12.34
CA GLN A 237 0.12 -29.11 11.15
C GLN A 237 -0.74 -30.33 11.50
N GLY A 238 -1.73 -30.59 10.64
CA GLY A 238 -2.56 -31.78 10.72
C GLY A 238 -3.81 -31.64 11.61
N PRO A 239 -4.64 -32.68 11.64
CA PRO A 239 -6.00 -32.66 12.25
C PRO A 239 -5.98 -32.40 13.77
N ARG A 240 -4.88 -32.73 14.46
CA ARG A 240 -4.72 -32.46 15.90
C ARG A 240 -4.68 -30.97 16.25
N ALA A 241 -4.38 -30.09 15.29
CA ALA A 241 -4.34 -28.65 15.53
C ALA A 241 -5.74 -28.09 15.82
N ALA A 242 -6.75 -28.50 15.08
CA ALA A 242 -8.13 -28.05 15.28
C ALA A 242 -8.69 -28.51 16.64
N GLY A 243 -8.49 -29.78 17.00
CA GLY A 243 -8.87 -30.29 18.32
C GLY A 243 -8.13 -29.61 19.48
N GLY A 244 -6.86 -29.26 19.28
CA GLY A 244 -6.09 -28.49 20.26
C GLY A 244 -6.64 -27.07 20.48
N LEU A 245 -7.12 -26.41 19.43
CA LEU A 245 -7.77 -25.09 19.56
C LEU A 245 -9.11 -25.20 20.29
N ASP A 246 -9.91 -26.22 19.98
CA ASP A 246 -11.17 -26.47 20.69
C ASP A 246 -10.97 -26.69 22.19
N ALA A 247 -10.00 -27.53 22.55
CA ALA A 247 -9.62 -27.76 23.95
C ALA A 247 -9.17 -26.46 24.64
N PHE A 248 -8.38 -25.63 23.94
CA PHE A 248 -7.90 -24.37 24.45
C PHE A 248 -9.04 -23.36 24.69
N ILE A 249 -10.03 -23.30 23.79
CA ILE A 249 -11.22 -22.47 23.94
C ILE A 249 -12.04 -22.92 25.18
N LYS A 250 -12.24 -24.22 25.35
CA LYS A 250 -12.95 -24.79 26.52
C LYS A 250 -12.25 -24.46 27.84
N GLU A 251 -10.93 -24.52 27.86
CA GLU A 251 -10.13 -24.13 29.03
C GLU A 251 -10.34 -22.65 29.36
N LEU A 252 -10.25 -21.73 28.37
CA LEU A 252 -10.50 -20.32 28.58
C LEU A 252 -11.92 -20.07 29.13
N GLN A 253 -12.93 -20.78 28.66
CA GLN A 253 -14.31 -20.70 29.16
C GLN A 253 -14.41 -21.18 30.62
N HIS A 254 -13.80 -22.32 30.93
CA HIS A 254 -13.76 -22.87 32.27
C HIS A 254 -13.10 -21.93 33.26
N ASP A 255 -11.98 -21.31 32.84
CA ASP A 255 -11.20 -20.37 33.66
C ASP A 255 -11.84 -18.96 33.76
N GLY A 256 -13.01 -18.76 33.15
CA GLY A 256 -13.78 -17.52 33.21
C GLY A 256 -13.36 -16.42 32.21
N PHE A 257 -12.46 -16.71 31.28
CA PHE A 257 -11.99 -15.77 30.25
C PHE A 257 -12.96 -15.75 29.04
N ARG A 258 -14.15 -15.23 29.28
CA ARG A 258 -15.28 -15.34 28.36
C ARG A 258 -15.06 -14.62 27.03
N GLN A 259 -14.54 -13.37 27.06
CA GLN A 259 -14.33 -12.59 25.83
C GLN A 259 -13.25 -13.21 24.95
N SER A 260 -12.16 -13.70 25.57
CA SER A 260 -11.09 -14.42 24.87
C SER A 260 -11.59 -15.70 24.22
N ALA A 261 -12.38 -16.50 24.94
CA ALA A 261 -12.94 -17.72 24.42
C ALA A 261 -13.92 -17.47 23.27
N GLU A 262 -14.81 -16.48 23.39
CA GLU A 262 -15.77 -16.13 22.35
C GLU A 262 -15.07 -15.61 21.09
N HIS A 263 -14.03 -14.76 21.23
CA HIS A 263 -13.23 -14.30 20.12
C HIS A 263 -12.61 -15.45 19.32
N LEU A 264 -12.00 -16.42 20.02
CA LEU A 264 -11.40 -17.58 19.34
C LEU A 264 -12.45 -18.52 18.74
N LYS A 265 -13.59 -18.73 19.40
CA LYS A 265 -14.71 -19.52 18.90
C LYS A 265 -15.26 -18.95 17.60
N ASN A 266 -15.43 -17.64 17.51
CA ASN A 266 -15.89 -16.96 16.29
C ASN A 266 -14.88 -17.06 15.15
N ALA A 267 -13.57 -17.11 15.45
CA ALA A 267 -12.52 -17.27 14.45
C ALA A 267 -12.28 -18.72 14.04
N GLN A 268 -12.67 -19.70 14.85
CA GLN A 268 -12.35 -21.11 14.71
C GLN A 268 -12.69 -21.72 13.34
N PRO A 269 -13.87 -21.44 12.73
CA PRO A 269 -14.23 -22.01 11.42
C PRO A 269 -13.26 -21.61 10.30
N GLN A 270 -12.59 -20.46 10.44
CA GLN A 270 -11.71 -19.87 9.43
C GLN A 270 -10.21 -20.02 9.78
N THR A 271 -9.89 -20.61 10.93
CA THR A 271 -8.51 -20.59 11.47
C THR A 271 -7.58 -21.59 10.74
N PHE A 272 -8.11 -22.70 10.27
CA PHE A 272 -7.33 -23.77 9.65
C PHE A 272 -7.71 -24.02 8.18
N THR A 273 -8.47 -23.13 7.56
CA THR A 273 -8.87 -23.24 6.15
C THR A 273 -7.67 -23.39 5.23
N GLY A 274 -6.61 -22.62 5.45
CA GLY A 274 -5.37 -22.71 4.66
C GLY A 274 -4.53 -23.96 4.90
N GLN A 275 -4.83 -24.76 5.95
CA GLN A 275 -4.23 -26.09 6.10
C GLN A 275 -4.99 -27.15 5.30
N ALA A 276 -6.32 -27.03 5.24
CA ALA A 276 -7.18 -27.91 4.48
C ALA A 276 -7.08 -27.66 2.96
N ASP A 277 -6.89 -26.40 2.56
CA ASP A 277 -6.74 -26.00 1.16
C ASP A 277 -5.31 -25.55 0.84
N LYS A 278 -4.56 -26.41 0.15
CA LYS A 278 -3.19 -26.13 -0.30
C LYS A 278 -3.09 -24.96 -1.30
N GLY A 279 -4.21 -24.46 -1.81
CA GLY A 279 -4.26 -23.29 -2.68
C GLY A 279 -3.98 -21.98 -1.96
N PHE A 280 -4.01 -21.94 -0.63
CA PHE A 280 -3.53 -20.78 0.13
C PHE A 280 -2.00 -20.72 0.13
N ALA A 281 -1.44 -19.76 -0.58
CA ALA A 281 0.00 -19.50 -0.53
C ALA A 281 0.44 -18.89 0.83
N PHE A 282 -0.47 -18.21 1.52
CA PHE A 282 -0.23 -17.55 2.80
C PHE A 282 -1.40 -17.80 3.76
N THR A 283 -1.09 -17.97 5.04
CA THR A 283 -2.08 -18.08 6.13
C THR A 283 -2.01 -16.88 7.09
N THR A 284 -1.24 -15.88 6.73
CA THR A 284 -1.08 -14.61 7.47
C THR A 284 -1.03 -13.44 6.51
N THR A 285 -1.31 -12.25 7.00
CA THR A 285 -1.18 -10.98 6.27
C THR A 285 0.25 -10.41 6.32
N ALA A 286 1.23 -11.17 6.81
CA ALA A 286 2.62 -10.71 6.94
C ALA A 286 3.24 -10.12 5.66
N PRO A 287 2.96 -10.63 4.44
CA PRO A 287 3.41 -9.99 3.21
C PRO A 287 2.87 -8.57 3.02
N LEU A 288 1.67 -8.29 3.56
CA LEU A 288 1.01 -7.00 3.49
C LEU A 288 1.48 -6.05 4.57
N GLU A 289 1.70 -6.54 5.80
CA GLU A 289 2.15 -5.73 6.93
C GLU A 289 3.50 -5.04 6.70
N ARG A 290 4.37 -5.64 5.90
CA ARG A 290 5.63 -4.98 5.50
C ARG A 290 5.36 -3.71 4.71
N GLU A 291 4.44 -3.74 3.77
CA GLU A 291 4.04 -2.57 2.98
C GLU A 291 3.39 -1.50 3.86
N MET A 292 2.57 -1.92 4.82
CA MET A 292 1.88 -0.99 5.73
C MET A 292 2.81 -0.27 6.72
N ARG A 293 3.99 -0.84 7.02
CA ARG A 293 4.98 -0.17 7.87
C ARG A 293 5.70 0.98 7.15
N GLU A 294 5.63 0.99 5.82
CA GLU A 294 6.24 2.02 4.99
C GLU A 294 5.26 3.17 4.68
N LEU A 295 3.97 3.01 5.03
CA LEU A 295 2.94 4.04 4.97
C LEU A 295 2.93 4.92 6.23
#